data_7bbab0ec590114ec3a59be93f407861c
#
_entry.id   7bbab0ec590114ec3a59be93f407861c
#
_cell.length_a   1.000
_cell.length_b   1.000
_cell.length_c   1.000
_cell.angle_alpha   90.00
_cell.angle_beta   90.00
_cell.angle_gamma   90.00
#
_symmetry.space_group_name_H-M   'P 1'
#
loop_
_entity.id
_entity.type
_entity.pdbx_description
1 polymer ?
#
loop_
_entity_poly.entity_id
_entity_poly.type
_entity_poly.pdbx_seq_one_letter_code
_entity_poly.pdbx_strand_id
1 'polypeptide(L)'
;MKSITIQEIEKTKADTAIIVDIRKPEDYNRNTIPHAVNIPIEQFQSDIPKLDRSKKIYILCYTGEKSEAVVEKLVEAGYDAANIEGGYRAFLRLQLTRLVQEEAGMEEKTREIERSLIKKFRKSI
;
A
#
# COMPACT_ATOMS: atom_id res chain seq x y z
N MET A 1 -15.28 4.22 12.83
CA MET A 1 -14.04 3.43 12.77
C MET A 1 -12.93 4.26 12.19
N LYS A 2 -11.75 4.21 12.79
CA LYS A 2 -10.57 4.87 12.24
C LYS A 2 -10.10 4.17 10.98
N SER A 3 -9.79 4.93 9.96
CA SER A 3 -9.23 4.41 8.73
C SER A 3 -8.13 5.34 8.20
N ILE A 4 -7.28 4.79 7.36
CA ILE A 4 -6.20 5.52 6.72
C ILE A 4 -6.16 5.17 5.23
N THR A 5 -5.83 6.13 4.38
CA THR A 5 -5.72 5.88 2.93
C THR A 5 -4.35 5.28 2.59
N ILE A 6 -4.25 4.68 1.39
CA ILE A 6 -2.97 4.16 0.89
C ILE A 6 -1.94 5.28 0.77
N GLN A 7 -2.35 6.47 0.31
CA GLN A 7 -1.46 7.62 0.17
C GLN A 7 -0.88 8.06 1.52
N GLU A 8 -1.70 8.03 2.58
CA GLU A 8 -1.26 8.34 3.93
C GLU A 8 -0.32 7.27 4.51
N ILE A 9 -0.57 5.99 4.19
CA ILE A 9 0.29 4.87 4.59
C ILE A 9 1.72 5.07 4.09
N GLU A 10 1.89 5.53 2.87
CA GLU A 10 3.23 5.76 2.29
C GLU A 10 4.03 6.82 3.04
N LYS A 11 3.35 7.71 3.74
CA LYS A 11 3.99 8.77 4.55
C LYS A 11 4.32 8.31 5.96
N THR A 12 3.87 7.14 6.39
CA THR A 12 4.16 6.62 7.72
C THR A 12 5.58 6.07 7.81
N LYS A 13 6.17 6.19 9.00
CA LYS A 13 7.51 5.68 9.27
C LYS A 13 7.43 4.31 9.93
N ALA A 14 8.30 3.39 9.51
CA ALA A 14 8.33 2.02 10.03
C ALA A 14 8.63 1.94 11.53
N ASP A 15 9.29 2.94 12.10
CA ASP A 15 9.59 3.00 13.54
C ASP A 15 8.40 3.44 14.41
N THR A 16 7.38 4.08 13.81
CA THR A 16 6.20 4.59 14.52
C THR A 16 4.92 3.80 14.25
N ALA A 17 4.93 2.94 13.25
CA ALA A 17 3.75 2.20 12.81
C ALA A 17 4.09 0.78 12.41
N ILE A 18 3.11 -0.12 12.57
CA ILE A 18 3.18 -1.50 12.09
C ILE A 18 2.06 -1.68 11.07
N ILE A 19 2.38 -2.16 9.89
CA ILE A 19 1.40 -2.56 8.88
C ILE A 19 1.28 -4.08 8.97
N VAL A 20 0.08 -4.57 9.25
CA VAL A 20 -0.19 -6.01 9.36
C VAL A 20 -1.07 -6.44 8.20
N ASP A 21 -0.53 -7.29 7.35
CA ASP A 21 -1.26 -7.92 6.26
C ASP A 21 -1.91 -9.20 6.80
N ILE A 22 -3.25 -9.23 6.86
CA ILE A 22 -4.01 -10.36 7.40
C ILE A 22 -4.44 -11.36 6.32
N ARG A 23 -3.98 -11.18 5.09
CA ARG A 23 -4.27 -12.12 4.00
C ARG A 23 -3.49 -13.42 4.20
N LYS A 24 -3.81 -14.41 3.35
CA LYS A 24 -3.08 -15.67 3.34
C LYS A 24 -1.59 -15.46 3.06
N PRO A 25 -0.70 -16.29 3.65
CA PRO A 25 0.75 -16.16 3.40
C PRO A 25 1.12 -16.19 1.91
N GLU A 26 0.43 -16.98 1.10
CA GLU A 26 0.68 -17.04 -0.35
C GLU A 26 0.47 -15.69 -1.02
N ASP A 27 -0.60 -14.99 -0.66
CA ASP A 27 -0.91 -13.67 -1.21
C ASP A 27 0.09 -12.61 -0.73
N TYR A 28 0.42 -12.64 0.55
CA TYR A 28 1.43 -11.77 1.14
C TYR A 28 2.79 -11.94 0.46
N ASN A 29 3.21 -13.17 0.25
CA ASN A 29 4.51 -13.47 -0.37
C ASN A 29 4.56 -13.08 -1.84
N ARG A 30 3.41 -13.05 -2.52
CA ARG A 30 3.33 -12.63 -3.93
C ARG A 30 3.51 -11.12 -4.07
N ASN A 31 2.85 -10.34 -3.25
CA ASN A 31 3.00 -8.88 -3.20
C ASN A 31 2.27 -8.31 -1.99
N THR A 32 2.83 -7.27 -1.38
CA THR A 32 2.21 -6.56 -0.26
C THR A 32 2.73 -5.11 -0.20
N ILE A 33 2.19 -4.33 0.70
CA ILE A 33 2.70 -2.98 0.98
C ILE A 33 4.11 -3.10 1.59
N PRO A 34 5.07 -2.26 1.16
CA PRO A 34 6.42 -2.28 1.74
C PRO A 34 6.39 -2.20 3.26
N HIS A 35 7.21 -3.01 3.90
CA HIS A 35 7.36 -3.12 5.37
C HIS A 35 6.20 -3.78 6.10
N ALA A 36 5.17 -4.27 5.40
CA ALA A 36 4.09 -5.02 6.04
C ALA A 36 4.59 -6.37 6.55
N VAL A 37 4.06 -6.76 7.71
CA VAL A 37 4.26 -8.10 8.26
C VAL A 37 3.00 -8.92 8.06
N ASN A 38 3.14 -10.23 7.91
CA ASN A 38 1.99 -11.11 7.70
C ASN A 38 1.56 -11.77 9.00
N ILE A 39 0.34 -11.49 9.42
CA ILE A 39 -0.34 -12.22 10.50
C ILE A 39 -1.72 -12.59 9.96
N PRO A 40 -1.89 -13.83 9.45
CA PRO A 40 -3.16 -14.24 8.87
C PRO A 40 -4.34 -14.05 9.82
N ILE A 41 -5.50 -13.73 9.27
CA ILE A 41 -6.69 -13.37 10.04
C ILE A 41 -7.08 -14.45 11.07
N GLU A 42 -6.81 -15.71 10.80
CA GLU A 42 -7.11 -16.82 11.68
C GLU A 42 -6.43 -16.70 13.04
N GLN A 43 -5.26 -16.07 13.09
CA GLN A 43 -4.53 -15.85 14.33
C GLN A 43 -5.23 -14.85 15.25
N PHE A 44 -6.07 -13.98 14.71
CA PHE A 44 -6.86 -13.04 15.49
C PHE A 44 -8.19 -13.63 15.99
N GLN A 45 -8.60 -14.79 15.50
CA GLN A 45 -9.87 -15.41 15.86
C GLN A 45 -9.83 -16.06 17.24
N SER A 46 -8.74 -16.69 17.60
CA SER A 46 -8.59 -17.39 18.88
C SER A 46 -7.97 -16.49 19.95
N ASP A 47 -7.01 -15.67 19.62
CA ASP A 47 -6.35 -14.75 20.53
C ASP A 47 -5.70 -13.60 19.75
N ILE A 48 -5.50 -12.46 20.41
CA ILE A 48 -4.85 -11.32 19.79
C ILE A 48 -3.34 -11.52 19.88
N PRO A 49 -2.62 -11.53 18.73
CA PRO A 49 -1.16 -11.59 18.74
C PRO A 49 -0.58 -10.42 19.52
N LYS A 50 0.50 -10.67 20.22
CA LYS A 50 1.18 -9.62 20.99
C LYS A 50 1.91 -8.67 20.05
N LEU A 51 1.43 -7.43 19.99
CA LEU A 51 2.00 -6.36 19.18
C LEU A 51 2.53 -5.23 20.07
N ASP A 52 3.39 -4.38 19.51
CA ASP A 52 3.95 -3.24 20.21
C ASP A 52 2.88 -2.16 20.46
N ARG A 53 2.49 -1.97 21.71
CA ARG A 53 1.45 -1.01 22.11
C ARG A 53 1.86 0.45 21.94
N SER A 54 3.14 0.72 21.77
CA SER A 54 3.64 2.09 21.54
C SER A 54 3.48 2.55 20.09
N LYS A 55 3.17 1.62 19.18
CA LYS A 55 3.05 1.90 17.74
C LYS A 55 1.60 1.91 17.28
N LYS A 56 1.33 2.68 16.24
CA LYS A 56 0.07 2.61 15.52
C LYS A 56 0.04 1.35 14.68
N ILE A 57 -1.10 0.67 14.63
CA ILE A 57 -1.27 -0.58 13.90
C ILE A 57 -2.26 -0.36 12.77
N TYR A 58 -1.80 -0.61 11.53
CA TYR A 58 -2.63 -0.49 10.34
C TYR A 58 -2.88 -1.88 9.77
N ILE A 59 -4.15 -2.22 9.57
CA ILE A 59 -4.55 -3.55 9.15
C ILE A 59 -4.91 -3.55 7.67
N LEU A 60 -4.24 -4.43 6.92
CA LEU A 60 -4.43 -4.62 5.49
C LEU A 60 -5.12 -5.95 5.21
N CYS A 61 -6.25 -5.91 4.52
CA CYS A 61 -6.86 -7.08 3.90
C CYS A 61 -7.05 -6.81 2.40
N TYR A 62 -7.76 -7.66 1.68
CA TYR A 62 -7.90 -7.50 0.24
C TYR A 62 -8.71 -6.26 -0.16
N THR A 63 -9.87 -6.04 0.48
CA THR A 63 -10.79 -4.93 0.12
C THR A 63 -10.99 -3.90 1.22
N GLY A 64 -10.51 -4.16 2.44
CA GLY A 64 -10.76 -3.32 3.62
C GLY A 64 -11.96 -3.76 4.44
N GLU A 65 -12.67 -4.81 4.06
CA GLU A 65 -13.87 -5.30 4.78
C GLU A 65 -13.52 -6.20 5.97
N LYS A 66 -12.71 -7.23 5.75
CA LYS A 66 -12.33 -8.18 6.80
C LYS A 66 -11.47 -7.55 7.88
N SER A 67 -10.68 -6.54 7.52
CA SER A 67 -9.84 -5.82 8.46
C SER A 67 -10.63 -5.02 9.49
N GLU A 68 -11.86 -4.62 9.20
CA GLU A 68 -12.69 -3.86 10.14
C GLU A 68 -12.90 -4.60 11.47
N ALA A 69 -13.22 -5.89 11.40
CA ALA A 69 -13.42 -6.71 12.59
C ALA A 69 -12.13 -6.89 13.40
N VAL A 70 -10.99 -7.00 12.71
CA VAL A 70 -9.68 -7.10 13.37
C VAL A 70 -9.33 -5.80 14.07
N VAL A 71 -9.58 -4.65 13.43
CA VAL A 71 -9.37 -3.34 14.02
C VAL A 71 -10.21 -3.17 15.30
N GLU A 72 -11.48 -3.55 15.26
CA GLU A 72 -12.36 -3.48 16.43
C GLU A 72 -11.81 -4.30 17.61
N LYS A 73 -11.36 -5.52 17.36
CA LYS A 73 -10.73 -6.37 18.38
C LYS A 73 -9.49 -5.71 18.98
N LEU A 74 -8.64 -5.14 18.15
CA LEU A 74 -7.42 -4.48 18.59
C LEU A 74 -7.74 -3.24 19.44
N VAL A 75 -8.67 -2.42 19.01
CA VAL A 75 -9.09 -1.23 19.75
C VAL A 75 -9.67 -1.62 21.12
N GLU A 76 -10.51 -2.64 21.19
CA GLU A 76 -11.05 -3.15 22.44
C GLU A 76 -9.96 -3.65 23.39
N ALA A 77 -8.87 -4.18 22.84
CA ALA A 77 -7.72 -4.65 23.62
C ALA A 77 -6.74 -3.53 23.99
N GLY A 78 -7.05 -2.28 23.64
CA GLY A 78 -6.24 -1.11 24.01
C GLY A 78 -5.16 -0.72 23.03
N TYR A 79 -5.16 -1.27 21.81
CA TYR A 79 -4.24 -0.87 20.76
C TYR A 79 -4.76 0.33 19.97
N ASP A 80 -3.85 1.13 19.44
CA ASP A 80 -4.16 2.19 18.49
C ASP A 80 -4.14 1.59 17.08
N ALA A 81 -5.29 1.18 16.59
CA ALA A 81 -5.43 0.47 15.33
C ALA A 81 -6.37 1.19 14.36
N ALA A 82 -6.09 1.09 13.08
CA ALA A 82 -6.90 1.65 12.02
C ALA A 82 -6.92 0.73 10.79
N ASN A 83 -8.01 0.83 10.03
CA ASN A 83 -8.21 0.09 8.81
C ASN A 83 -7.54 0.82 7.63
N ILE A 84 -6.91 0.08 6.73
CA ILE A 84 -6.41 0.63 5.46
C ILE A 84 -7.56 0.61 4.45
N GLU A 85 -8.06 1.80 4.10
CA GLU A 85 -9.18 1.95 3.17
C GLU A 85 -8.92 1.31 1.81
N GLY A 86 -9.88 0.54 1.34
CA GLY A 86 -9.81 -0.14 0.05
C GLY A 86 -8.82 -1.30 0.00
N GLY A 87 -8.01 -1.48 1.05
CA GLY A 87 -7.10 -2.59 1.21
C GLY A 87 -6.07 -2.75 0.10
N TYR A 88 -5.66 -3.96 -0.14
CA TYR A 88 -4.67 -4.31 -1.14
C TYR A 88 -5.10 -3.90 -2.56
N ARG A 89 -6.41 -3.96 -2.88
CA ARG A 89 -6.94 -3.50 -4.17
C ARG A 89 -6.62 -2.03 -4.42
N ALA A 90 -6.79 -1.18 -3.40
CA ALA A 90 -6.46 0.24 -3.52
C ALA A 90 -4.97 0.45 -3.76
N PHE A 91 -4.13 -0.32 -3.08
CA PHE A 91 -2.68 -0.30 -3.29
C PHE A 91 -2.32 -0.69 -4.73
N LEU A 92 -2.90 -1.78 -5.25
CA LEU A 92 -2.68 -2.20 -6.65
C LEU A 92 -3.10 -1.13 -7.65
N ARG A 93 -4.26 -0.51 -7.45
CA ARG A 93 -4.74 0.57 -8.33
C ARG A 93 -3.75 1.71 -8.37
N LEU A 94 -3.21 2.10 -7.23
CA LEU A 94 -2.23 3.18 -7.15
C LEU A 94 -0.94 2.81 -7.88
N GLN A 95 -0.45 1.58 -7.70
CA GLN A 95 0.72 1.08 -8.42
C GLN A 95 0.51 1.09 -9.93
N LEU A 96 -0.63 0.59 -10.40
CA LEU A 96 -0.97 0.56 -11.83
C LEU A 96 -1.07 1.97 -12.42
N THR A 97 -1.70 2.89 -11.70
CA THR A 97 -1.81 4.29 -12.11
C THR A 97 -0.43 4.91 -12.28
N ARG A 98 0.48 4.68 -11.34
CA ARG A 98 1.85 5.20 -11.40
C ARG A 98 2.63 4.63 -12.57
N LEU A 99 2.50 3.34 -12.84
CA LEU A 99 3.15 2.70 -14.00
C LEU A 99 2.68 3.31 -15.32
N VAL A 100 1.37 3.54 -15.46
CA VAL A 100 0.80 4.17 -16.65
C VAL A 100 1.32 5.61 -16.81
N GLN A 101 1.41 6.36 -15.73
CA GLN A 101 1.94 7.73 -15.73
C GLN A 101 3.43 7.77 -16.11
N GLU A 102 4.23 6.85 -15.58
CA GLU A 102 5.65 6.73 -15.93
C GLU A 102 5.82 6.42 -17.42
N GLU A 103 5.05 5.47 -17.94
CA GLU A 103 5.09 5.10 -19.37
C GLU A 103 4.70 6.27 -20.26
N ALA A 104 3.63 6.99 -19.91
CA ALA A 104 3.22 8.19 -20.64
C ALA A 104 4.30 9.28 -20.61
N GLY A 105 4.98 9.46 -19.49
CA GLY A 105 6.09 10.40 -19.35
C GLY A 105 7.28 10.02 -20.22
N MET A 106 7.60 8.74 -20.30
CA MET A 106 8.67 8.22 -21.17
C MET A 106 8.34 8.41 -22.65
N GLU A 107 7.11 8.16 -23.06
CA GLU A 107 6.65 8.38 -24.44
C GLU A 107 6.77 9.85 -24.83
N GLU A 108 6.40 10.76 -23.95
CA GLU A 108 6.50 12.21 -24.19
C GLU A 108 7.96 12.64 -24.33
N LYS A 109 8.86 12.15 -23.49
CA LYS A 109 10.31 12.40 -23.60
C LYS A 109 10.86 11.91 -24.92
N THR A 110 10.46 10.73 -25.37
CA THR A 110 10.87 10.16 -26.65
C THR A 110 10.43 11.07 -27.80
N ARG A 111 9.18 11.54 -27.77
CA ARG A 111 8.66 12.48 -28.78
C ARG A 111 9.42 13.80 -28.80
N GLU A 112 9.81 14.33 -27.65
CA GLU A 112 10.62 15.55 -27.55
C GLU A 112 11.99 15.36 -28.17
N ILE A 113 12.64 14.24 -27.93
CA ILE A 113 13.94 13.90 -28.50
C ILE A 113 13.81 13.78 -30.02
N GLU A 114 12.82 13.10 -30.53
CA GLU A 114 12.55 12.97 -31.97
C GLU A 114 12.37 14.34 -32.62
N ARG A 115 11.60 15.23 -32.03
CA ARG A 115 11.39 16.60 -32.51
C ARG A 115 12.70 17.39 -32.57
N SER A 116 13.53 17.26 -31.54
CA SER A 116 14.85 17.91 -31.49
C SER A 116 15.78 17.41 -32.59
N LEU A 117 15.80 16.11 -32.85
CA LEU A 117 16.61 15.50 -33.92
C LEU A 117 16.15 15.96 -35.31
N ILE A 118 14.85 15.99 -35.54
CA ILE A 118 14.28 16.46 -36.81
C ILE A 118 14.68 17.92 -37.08
N LYS A 119 14.61 18.79 -36.08
CA LYS A 119 15.07 20.18 -36.20
C LYS A 119 16.52 20.26 -36.55
N LYS A 120 17.37 19.45 -35.92
CA LYS A 120 18.81 19.40 -36.22
C LYS A 120 19.08 19.00 -37.66
N PHE A 121 18.42 17.96 -38.16
CA PHE A 121 18.57 17.50 -39.53
C PHE A 121 18.08 18.52 -40.55
N ARG A 122 16.99 19.25 -40.26
CA ARG A 122 16.48 20.30 -41.14
C ARG A 122 17.44 21.47 -41.28
N LYS A 123 18.18 21.81 -40.22
CA LYS A 123 19.17 22.89 -40.24
C LYS A 123 20.44 22.56 -41.05
N SER A 124 20.76 21.27 -41.20
CA SER A 124 21.94 20.80 -41.93
C SER A 124 21.69 20.58 -43.42
N ILE A 125 20.49 20.72 -43.90
CA ILE A 125 20.09 20.69 -45.29
C ILE A 125 19.97 22.15 -45.80
#